data_838f59fc3c463f2b669b0405a724e6d1
#
_entry.id   838f59fc3c463f2b669b0405a724e6d1
#
_cell.length_a   1.000
_cell.length_b   1.000
_cell.length_c   1.000
_cell.angle_alpha   90.00
_cell.angle_beta   90.00
_cell.angle_gamma   90.00
#
_symmetry.space_group_name_H-M   'P 1'
#
loop_
_entity.id
_entity.type
_entity.pdbx_description
1 polymer ?
#
loop_
_entity_poly.entity_id
_entity_poly.type
_entity_poly.pdbx_seq_one_letter_code
_entity_poly.pdbx_strand_id
1 'polypeptide(L)'
;MILTDTNIFIDFWNNPTEDLKNVFIKEDIAVCGVVRAELLHGAISAKDFANITTMLEAFDEFNLEIPDWQILGDNLYNLRKKGISVPFSDAIIATIALKHGIPIWTGDRHFLLIQSVLTGLNIYQTPNRL
;
A
#
# COMPACT_ATOMS: atom_id res chain seq x y z
N MET A 1 11.42 6.58 1.38
CA MET A 1 10.71 5.40 0.86
C MET A 1 9.27 5.40 1.35
N ILE A 2 8.33 5.12 0.47
CA ILE A 2 6.91 5.05 0.81
C ILE A 2 6.31 3.74 0.27
N LEU A 3 5.49 3.08 1.07
CA LEU A 3 4.80 1.86 0.68
C LEU A 3 3.52 2.24 -0.04
N THR A 4 3.42 1.91 -1.32
CA THR A 4 2.38 2.42 -2.21
C THR A 4 1.26 1.41 -2.38
N ASP A 5 0.03 1.86 -2.12
CA ASP A 5 -1.18 1.04 -2.23
C ASP A 5 -1.62 0.88 -3.68
N THR A 6 -2.39 -0.17 -3.92
CA THR A 6 -2.89 -0.55 -5.25
C THR A 6 -3.63 0.60 -5.96
N ASN A 7 -4.50 1.31 -5.23
CA ASN A 7 -5.32 2.35 -5.83
C ASN A 7 -4.52 3.55 -6.37
N ILE A 8 -3.34 3.81 -5.82
CA ILE A 8 -2.47 4.87 -6.34
C ILE A 8 -2.00 4.53 -7.76
N PHE A 9 -1.60 3.28 -8.01
CA PHE A 9 -1.20 2.85 -9.34
C PHE A 9 -2.37 2.92 -10.32
N ILE A 10 -3.54 2.47 -9.91
CA ILE A 10 -4.74 2.49 -10.75
C ILE A 10 -5.13 3.93 -11.08
N ASP A 11 -5.13 4.82 -10.09
CA ASP A 11 -5.43 6.23 -10.29
C ASP A 11 -4.44 6.87 -11.25
N PHE A 12 -3.15 6.57 -11.10
CA PHE A 12 -2.12 7.09 -11.98
C PHE A 12 -2.30 6.63 -13.41
N TRP A 13 -2.66 5.35 -13.62
CA TRP A 13 -2.89 4.82 -14.96
C TRP A 13 -4.13 5.41 -15.61
N ASN A 14 -5.19 5.62 -14.83
CA ASN A 14 -6.46 6.15 -15.34
C ASN A 14 -6.44 7.67 -15.53
N ASN A 15 -5.72 8.38 -14.67
CA ASN A 15 -5.65 9.85 -14.70
C ASN A 15 -4.30 10.33 -14.17
N PRO A 16 -3.24 10.30 -15.00
CA PRO A 16 -1.90 10.64 -14.58
C PRO A 16 -1.74 12.15 -14.37
N THR A 17 -2.03 12.63 -13.16
CA THR A 17 -1.84 14.03 -12.79
C THR A 17 -0.37 14.36 -12.58
N GLU A 18 -0.01 15.63 -12.67
CA GLU A 18 1.36 16.07 -12.38
C GLU A 18 1.75 15.80 -10.92
N ASP A 19 0.81 15.90 -9.99
CA ASP A 19 1.08 15.61 -8.58
C ASP A 19 1.52 14.16 -8.38
N LEU A 20 0.79 13.21 -8.99
CA LEU A 20 1.14 11.80 -8.92
C LEU A 20 2.48 11.52 -9.61
N LYS A 21 2.69 12.07 -10.81
CA LYS A 21 3.95 11.91 -11.52
C LYS A 21 5.14 12.40 -10.69
N ASN A 22 5.00 13.56 -10.06
CA ASN A 22 6.07 14.13 -9.25
C ASN A 22 6.45 13.24 -8.08
N VAL A 23 5.49 12.62 -7.42
CA VAL A 23 5.77 11.68 -6.33
C VAL A 23 6.53 10.46 -6.85
N PHE A 24 6.08 9.86 -7.96
CA PHE A 24 6.78 8.72 -8.57
C PHE A 24 8.21 9.05 -8.99
N ILE A 25 8.48 10.30 -9.37
CA ILE A 25 9.82 10.75 -9.75
C ILE A 25 10.70 11.02 -8.53
N LYS A 26 10.15 11.66 -7.50
CA LYS A 26 10.93 12.17 -6.36
C LYS A 26 11.12 11.17 -5.23
N GLU A 27 10.13 10.32 -5.00
CA GLU A 27 10.14 9.43 -3.85
C GLU A 27 10.60 8.02 -4.23
N ASP A 28 11.21 7.35 -3.27
CA ASP A 28 11.49 5.92 -3.39
C ASP A 28 10.19 5.15 -3.18
N ILE A 29 9.71 4.54 -4.24
CA ILE A 29 8.47 3.77 -4.22
C ILE A 29 8.76 2.33 -3.81
N ALA A 30 8.03 1.85 -2.82
CA ALA A 30 8.03 0.45 -2.44
C ALA A 30 6.64 -0.15 -2.60
N VAL A 31 6.58 -1.44 -2.83
CA VAL A 31 5.35 -2.21 -2.91
C VAL A 31 5.43 -3.43 -2.01
N CYS A 32 4.32 -4.11 -1.81
CA CYS A 32 4.30 -5.41 -1.12
C CYS A 32 3.59 -6.45 -1.99
N GLY A 33 3.69 -7.72 -1.59
CA GLY A 33 3.11 -8.82 -2.36
C GLY A 33 1.60 -8.70 -2.56
N VAL A 34 0.88 -8.12 -1.59
CA VAL A 34 -0.56 -7.86 -1.74
C VAL A 34 -0.82 -6.94 -2.93
N VAL A 35 -0.10 -5.84 -3.02
CA VAL A 35 -0.25 -4.88 -4.12
C VAL A 35 0.12 -5.52 -5.45
N ARG A 36 1.21 -6.29 -5.49
CA ARG A 36 1.60 -7.03 -6.69
C ARG A 36 0.45 -7.92 -7.16
N ALA A 37 -0.09 -8.74 -6.27
CA ALA A 37 -1.16 -9.68 -6.61
C ALA A 37 -2.42 -8.97 -7.08
N GLU A 38 -2.81 -7.89 -6.41
CA GLU A 38 -3.99 -7.10 -6.77
C GLU A 38 -3.85 -6.47 -8.15
N LEU A 39 -2.69 -5.87 -8.44
CA LEU A 39 -2.44 -5.26 -9.75
C LEU A 39 -2.44 -6.30 -10.87
N LEU A 40 -1.79 -7.44 -10.65
CA LEU A 40 -1.76 -8.52 -11.64
C LEU A 40 -3.13 -9.16 -11.84
N HIS A 41 -3.92 -9.28 -10.79
CA HIS A 41 -5.30 -9.77 -10.87
C HIS A 41 -6.16 -8.90 -11.79
N GLY A 42 -5.89 -7.60 -11.82
CA GLY A 42 -6.62 -6.64 -12.67
C GLY A 42 -6.15 -6.59 -14.12
N ALA A 43 -5.15 -7.36 -14.52
CA ALA A 43 -4.65 -7.38 -15.89
C ALA A 43 -5.72 -7.88 -16.86
N ILE A 44 -5.86 -7.18 -18.00
CA ILE A 44 -6.91 -7.47 -18.99
C ILE A 44 -6.44 -8.36 -20.14
N SER A 45 -5.13 -8.65 -20.20
CA SER A 45 -4.52 -9.46 -21.26
C SER A 45 -3.18 -10.01 -20.78
N ALA A 46 -2.63 -10.98 -21.49
CA ALA A 46 -1.29 -11.50 -21.21
C ALA A 46 -0.22 -10.42 -21.36
N LYS A 47 -0.38 -9.53 -22.33
CA LYS A 47 0.54 -8.41 -22.54
C LYS A 47 0.48 -7.42 -21.39
N ASP A 48 -0.71 -7.09 -20.94
CA ASP A 48 -0.92 -6.20 -19.80
C ASP A 48 -0.30 -6.80 -18.53
N PHE A 49 -0.52 -8.09 -18.29
CA PHE A 49 0.09 -8.81 -17.17
C PHE A 49 1.62 -8.71 -17.22
N ALA A 50 2.23 -8.95 -18.35
CA ALA A 50 3.67 -8.86 -18.53
C ALA A 50 4.18 -7.43 -18.29
N ASN A 51 3.46 -6.42 -18.77
CA ASN A 51 3.82 -5.02 -18.57
C ASN A 51 3.78 -4.63 -17.10
N ILE A 52 2.75 -5.06 -16.37
CA ILE A 52 2.63 -4.81 -14.93
C ILE A 52 3.79 -5.49 -14.19
N THR A 53 4.10 -6.73 -14.53
CA THR A 53 5.23 -7.46 -13.93
C THR A 53 6.54 -6.69 -14.11
N THR A 54 6.80 -6.23 -15.33
CA THR A 54 8.02 -5.46 -15.64
C THR A 54 8.08 -4.15 -14.86
N MET A 55 6.95 -3.43 -14.77
CA MET A 55 6.89 -2.19 -14.00
C MET A 55 7.21 -2.43 -12.53
N LEU A 56 6.64 -3.48 -11.94
CA LEU A 56 6.83 -3.80 -10.51
C LEU A 56 8.29 -4.14 -10.18
N GLU A 57 9.06 -4.65 -11.14
CA GLU A 57 10.48 -4.94 -10.95
C GLU A 57 11.32 -3.69 -10.68
N ALA A 58 10.81 -2.51 -11.02
CA ALA A 58 11.50 -1.24 -10.76
C ALA A 58 11.45 -0.80 -9.30
N PHE A 59 10.63 -1.41 -8.47
CA PHE A 59 10.38 -0.99 -7.09
C PHE A 59 10.89 -2.03 -6.09
N ASP A 60 11.29 -1.54 -4.92
CA ASP A 60 11.57 -2.43 -3.79
C ASP A 60 10.29 -3.08 -3.32
N GLU A 61 10.37 -4.34 -2.94
CA GLU A 61 9.22 -5.08 -2.45
C GLU A 61 9.45 -5.57 -1.02
N PHE A 62 8.48 -5.31 -0.14
CA PHE A 62 8.48 -5.79 1.24
C PHE A 62 7.35 -6.78 1.44
N ASN A 63 7.60 -7.82 2.21
CA ASN A 63 6.62 -8.87 2.47
C ASN A 63 6.64 -9.26 3.94
N LEU A 64 5.58 -9.96 4.37
CA LEU A 64 5.56 -10.56 5.69
C LEU A 64 6.52 -11.74 5.74
N GLU A 65 7.28 -11.81 6.82
CA GLU A 65 8.07 -12.98 7.18
C GLU A 65 7.29 -13.81 8.20
N ILE A 66 7.76 -15.01 8.49
CA ILE A 66 7.01 -15.93 9.37
C ILE A 66 6.63 -15.30 10.72
N PRO A 67 7.53 -14.59 11.44
CA PRO A 67 7.14 -13.98 12.72
C PRO A 67 6.11 -12.87 12.59
N ASP A 68 6.01 -12.25 11.42
CA ASP A 68 5.11 -11.11 11.21
C ASP A 68 3.65 -11.50 11.19
N TRP A 69 3.33 -12.77 10.92
CA TRP A 69 1.95 -13.25 10.92
C TRP A 69 1.31 -13.15 12.29
N GLN A 70 2.07 -13.39 13.35
CA GLN A 70 1.59 -13.17 14.71
C GLN A 70 1.26 -11.70 14.95
N ILE A 71 2.14 -10.82 14.48
CA ILE A 71 1.94 -9.36 14.62
C ILE A 71 0.69 -8.91 13.84
N LEU A 72 0.50 -9.43 12.62
CA LEU A 72 -0.72 -9.17 11.85
C LEU A 72 -1.97 -9.61 12.62
N GLY A 73 -1.93 -10.80 13.20
CA GLY A 73 -3.04 -11.31 14.02
C GLY A 73 -3.33 -10.39 15.20
N ASP A 74 -2.30 -9.92 15.89
CA ASP A 74 -2.44 -8.99 17.01
C ASP A 74 -3.06 -7.67 16.54
N ASN A 75 -2.63 -7.15 15.41
CA ASN A 75 -3.16 -5.91 14.83
C ASN A 75 -4.65 -6.05 14.49
N LEU A 76 -5.01 -7.14 13.82
CA LEU A 76 -6.40 -7.42 13.47
C LEU A 76 -7.29 -7.56 14.71
N TYR A 77 -6.79 -8.25 15.73
CA TYR A 77 -7.49 -8.42 16.99
C TYR A 77 -7.73 -7.07 17.67
N ASN A 78 -6.71 -6.22 17.74
CA ASN A 78 -6.80 -4.91 18.37
C ASN A 78 -7.76 -3.99 17.62
N LEU A 79 -7.75 -4.03 16.30
CA LEU A 79 -8.70 -3.28 15.49
C LEU A 79 -10.13 -3.71 15.79
N ARG A 80 -10.39 -5.01 15.81
CA ARG A 80 -11.74 -5.53 16.09
C ARG A 80 -12.19 -5.18 17.50
N LYS A 81 -11.31 -5.22 18.49
CA LYS A 81 -11.64 -4.80 19.87
C LYS A 81 -12.13 -3.36 19.94
N LYS A 82 -11.64 -2.52 19.04
CA LYS A 82 -12.07 -1.11 18.95
C LYS A 82 -13.26 -0.92 18.03
N GLY A 83 -13.87 -2.01 17.55
CA GLY A 83 -15.01 -1.94 16.65
C GLY A 83 -14.68 -1.59 15.21
N ILE A 84 -13.41 -1.73 14.81
CA ILE A 84 -12.97 -1.41 13.46
C ILE A 84 -12.77 -2.69 12.67
N SER A 85 -13.51 -2.78 11.55
CA SER A 85 -13.38 -3.87 10.58
C SER A 85 -12.77 -3.32 9.30
N VAL A 86 -11.65 -3.90 8.87
CA VAL A 86 -10.96 -3.49 7.64
C VAL A 86 -10.68 -4.72 6.79
N PRO A 87 -10.49 -4.54 5.47
CA PRO A 87 -10.06 -5.65 4.62
C PRO A 87 -8.74 -6.25 5.12
N PHE A 88 -8.65 -7.57 5.02
CA PHE A 88 -7.46 -8.30 5.46
C PHE A 88 -6.20 -7.80 4.74
N SER A 89 -6.33 -7.51 3.45
CA SER A 89 -5.24 -6.96 2.63
C SER A 89 -4.71 -5.63 3.17
N ASP A 90 -5.60 -4.74 3.62
CA ASP A 90 -5.19 -3.44 4.17
C ASP A 90 -4.44 -3.60 5.49
N ALA A 91 -4.87 -4.56 6.31
CA ALA A 91 -4.17 -4.88 7.56
C ALA A 91 -2.76 -5.43 7.29
N ILE A 92 -2.59 -6.23 6.24
CA ILE A 92 -1.26 -6.73 5.84
C ILE A 92 -0.35 -5.56 5.44
N ILE A 93 -0.85 -4.68 4.59
CA ILE A 93 -0.09 -3.51 4.11
C ILE A 93 0.33 -2.64 5.31
N ALA A 94 -0.60 -2.36 6.22
CA ALA A 94 -0.32 -1.58 7.42
C ALA A 94 0.73 -2.24 8.31
N THR A 95 0.65 -3.55 8.49
CA THR A 95 1.62 -4.30 9.31
C THR A 95 3.03 -4.22 8.70
N ILE A 96 3.14 -4.33 7.38
CA ILE A 96 4.43 -4.19 6.69
C ILE A 96 4.99 -2.78 6.87
N ALA A 97 4.17 -1.76 6.69
CA ALA A 97 4.59 -0.37 6.86
C ALA A 97 5.09 -0.10 8.28
N LEU A 98 4.38 -0.59 9.28
CA LEU A 98 4.77 -0.46 10.70
C LEU A 98 6.09 -1.16 10.98
N LYS A 99 6.26 -2.37 10.46
CA LYS A 99 7.50 -3.14 10.65
C LYS A 99 8.72 -2.39 10.13
N HIS A 100 8.60 -1.78 8.96
CA HIS A 100 9.71 -1.09 8.30
C HIS A 100 9.80 0.40 8.64
N GLY A 101 8.85 0.93 9.41
CA GLY A 101 8.85 2.34 9.79
C GLY A 101 8.69 3.28 8.60
N ILE A 102 7.98 2.87 7.55
CA ILE A 102 7.76 3.68 6.36
C ILE A 102 6.30 4.08 6.24
N PRO A 103 5.99 5.27 5.69
CA PRO A 103 4.60 5.68 5.51
C PRO A 103 3.92 4.93 4.38
N ILE A 104 2.59 4.86 4.45
CA ILE A 104 1.76 4.32 3.37
C ILE A 104 1.27 5.46 2.50
N TRP A 105 1.39 5.28 1.19
CA TRP A 105 0.79 6.18 0.20
C TRP A 105 -0.47 5.54 -0.34
N THR A 106 -1.62 6.11 -0.01
CA THR A 106 -2.93 5.56 -0.33
C THR A 106 -3.98 6.65 -0.47
N GLY A 107 -5.02 6.38 -1.24
CA GLY A 107 -6.24 7.18 -1.26
C GLY A 107 -7.39 6.56 -0.47
N ASP A 108 -7.15 5.41 0.18
CA ASP A 108 -8.20 4.66 0.86
C ASP A 108 -8.33 5.11 2.33
N ARG A 109 -9.55 5.43 2.72
CA ARG A 109 -9.86 5.90 4.08
C ARG A 109 -9.72 4.81 5.15
N HIS A 110 -9.70 3.55 4.78
CA HIS A 110 -9.47 2.45 5.73
C HIS A 110 -8.19 2.66 6.53
N PHE A 111 -7.16 3.22 5.92
CA PHE A 111 -5.87 3.44 6.60
C PHE A 111 -5.95 4.52 7.66
N LEU A 112 -6.86 5.49 7.55
CA LEU A 112 -7.13 6.44 8.63
C LEU A 112 -7.75 5.73 9.83
N LEU A 113 -8.65 4.80 9.60
CA LEU A 113 -9.25 3.99 10.68
C LEU A 113 -8.18 3.11 11.34
N ILE A 114 -7.33 2.49 10.55
CA ILE A 114 -6.22 1.68 11.09
C ILE A 114 -5.29 2.54 11.94
N GLN A 115 -4.93 3.73 11.46
CA GLN A 115 -4.07 4.66 12.17
C GLN A 115 -4.66 5.09 13.51
N SER A 116 -5.97 5.19 13.63
CA SER A 116 -6.63 5.58 14.88
C SER A 116 -6.37 4.59 16.03
N VAL A 117 -6.04 3.35 15.72
CA VAL A 117 -5.72 2.29 16.68
C VAL A 117 -4.24 1.97 16.67
N LEU A 118 -3.67 1.75 15.47
CA LEU A 118 -2.25 1.49 15.28
C LEU A 118 -1.55 2.84 15.03
N THR A 119 -1.36 3.60 16.10
CA THR A 119 -0.98 5.01 16.04
C THR A 119 0.42 5.28 15.49
N GLY A 120 1.27 4.25 15.44
CA GLY A 120 2.58 4.35 14.80
C GLY A 120 2.55 4.38 13.28
N LEU A 121 1.39 4.10 12.67
CA LEU A 121 1.25 4.14 11.22
C LEU A 121 1.27 5.57 10.70
N ASN A 122 2.13 5.83 9.73
CA ASN A 122 2.20 7.12 9.05
C ASN A 122 1.57 7.02 7.66
N ILE A 123 0.86 8.06 7.26
CA ILE A 123 0.23 8.14 5.95
C ILE A 123 0.91 9.27 5.19
N TYR A 124 1.44 8.93 4.00
CA TYR A 124 2.06 9.90 3.11
C TYR A 124 0.97 10.72 2.43
N GLN A 125 1.12 12.05 2.47
CA GLN A 125 0.18 12.95 1.83
C GLN A 125 0.71 13.37 0.47
N THR A 126 -0.05 13.09 -0.60
CA THR A 126 0.29 13.60 -1.92
C THR A 126 0.34 15.12 -1.86
N PRO A 127 1.44 15.75 -2.29
CA PRO A 127 1.51 17.20 -2.29
C PRO A 127 0.38 17.83 -3.08
N ASN A 128 -0.24 18.85 -2.49
CA ASN A 128 -1.35 19.57 -3.10
C ASN A 128 -0.85 20.89 -3.67
N ARG A 129 -1.34 21.26 -4.85
CA ARG A 129 -0.91 22.48 -5.56
C ARG A 129 -1.83 23.66 -5.37
N LEU A 130 -2.53 23.74 -4.32
CA LEU A 130 -3.42 24.88 -4.09
C LEU A 130 -2.72 26.19 -4.16
#